data_7b5d318bd3472b6aebde13564e25351d
#
_entry.id   7b5d318bd3472b6aebde13564e25351d
#
_cell.length_a   1.000
_cell.length_b   1.000
_cell.length_c   1.000
_cell.angle_alpha   90.00
_cell.angle_beta   90.00
_cell.angle_gamma   90.00
#
_symmetry.space_group_name_H-M   'P 1'
#
loop_
_entity.id
_entity.type
_entity.pdbx_description
1 polymer ?
#
loop_
_entity_poly.entity_id
_entity_poly.type
_entity_poly.pdbx_seq_one_letter_code
_entity_poly.pdbx_strand_id
1 'polypeptide(L)'
;MDPKYLPDMLKECVKKDLVFGSRYQKPGGGSDDDDIITSFGNFFFTLAGNILFNLKVTDILYTYILGRTSSFKKLNLANADFRICVEIPIKANFKKMTYSCLPSYERNRIGGKKKVNPIKDGLLILSEIVKYFFKRA
;
A
#
# COMPACT_ATOMS: atom_id res chain seq x y z
N MET A 1 -8.07 -4.16 9.41
CA MET A 1 -7.17 -5.28 9.00
C MET A 1 -7.62 -6.52 9.76
N ASP A 2 -7.91 -7.62 9.06
CA ASP A 2 -8.42 -8.85 9.67
C ASP A 2 -7.26 -9.85 9.83
N PRO A 3 -6.95 -10.32 11.05
CA PRO A 3 -5.85 -11.24 11.33
C PRO A 3 -5.94 -12.58 10.59
N LYS A 4 -7.12 -12.98 10.11
CA LYS A 4 -7.31 -14.25 9.38
C LYS A 4 -6.44 -14.37 8.13
N TYR A 5 -5.97 -13.25 7.55
CA TYR A 5 -5.11 -13.25 6.37
C TYR A 5 -3.62 -13.42 6.70
N LEU A 6 -3.22 -13.28 7.97
CA LEU A 6 -1.82 -13.39 8.39
C LEU A 6 -1.17 -14.73 8.04
N PRO A 7 -1.84 -15.90 8.21
CA PRO A 7 -1.22 -17.17 7.87
C PRO A 7 -0.81 -17.27 6.40
N ASP A 8 -1.64 -16.77 5.48
CA ASP A 8 -1.34 -16.80 4.05
C ASP A 8 -0.28 -15.75 3.67
N MET A 9 -0.31 -14.58 4.29
CA MET A 9 0.75 -13.58 4.13
C MET A 9 2.09 -14.09 4.64
N LEU A 10 2.12 -14.83 5.77
CA LEU A 10 3.34 -15.45 6.31
C LEU A 10 3.92 -16.49 5.36
N LYS A 11 3.09 -17.36 4.80
CA LYS A 11 3.51 -18.35 3.78
C LYS A 11 4.16 -17.67 2.58
N GLU A 12 3.57 -16.57 2.12
CA GLU A 12 4.08 -15.84 0.96
C GLU A 12 5.37 -15.08 1.29
N CYS A 13 5.53 -14.56 2.52
CA CYS A 13 6.76 -13.90 3.00
C CYS A 13 7.99 -14.83 3.06
N VAL A 14 7.81 -16.15 3.00
CA VAL A 14 8.95 -17.08 2.86
C VAL A 14 9.65 -16.86 1.51
N LYS A 15 8.88 -16.53 0.46
CA LYS A 15 9.34 -16.41 -0.93
C LYS A 15 9.53 -14.94 -1.36
N LYS A 16 8.96 -13.98 -0.63
CA LYS A 16 8.93 -12.55 -0.99
C LYS A 16 9.50 -11.71 0.13
N ASP A 17 10.07 -10.55 -0.23
CA ASP A 17 10.56 -9.57 0.74
C ASP A 17 9.40 -8.85 1.45
N LEU A 18 8.31 -8.58 0.69
CA LEU A 18 7.11 -7.89 1.17
C LEU A 18 5.85 -8.55 0.59
N VAL A 19 4.77 -8.52 1.36
CA VAL A 19 3.44 -8.96 0.93
C VAL A 19 2.44 -7.87 1.26
N PHE A 20 1.74 -7.38 0.25
CA PHE A 20 0.71 -6.35 0.37
C PHE A 20 -0.67 -7.00 0.43
N GLY A 21 -1.48 -6.64 1.42
CA GLY A 21 -2.90 -6.91 1.39
C GLY A 21 -3.58 -6.01 0.35
N SER A 22 -4.62 -6.48 -0.31
CA SER A 22 -5.34 -5.69 -1.30
C SER A 22 -6.85 -5.89 -1.17
N ARG A 23 -7.57 -4.79 -1.04
CA ARG A 23 -9.04 -4.76 -1.03
C ARG A 23 -9.62 -4.88 -2.43
N TYR A 24 -8.85 -4.57 -3.45
CA TYR A 24 -9.31 -4.53 -4.85
C TYR A 24 -8.89 -5.75 -5.66
N GLN A 25 -8.12 -6.67 -5.08
CA GLN A 25 -7.77 -7.93 -5.75
C GLN A 25 -8.90 -8.96 -5.64
N LYS A 26 -9.38 -9.42 -6.78
CA LYS A 26 -10.43 -10.45 -6.85
C LYS A 26 -9.83 -11.82 -7.22
N PRO A 27 -10.42 -12.94 -6.71
CA PRO A 27 -11.55 -13.00 -5.76
C PRO A 27 -11.08 -12.75 -4.32
N GLY A 28 -12.00 -12.30 -3.45
CA GLY A 28 -11.81 -12.27 -2.00
C GLY A 28 -11.42 -10.92 -1.39
N GLY A 29 -10.99 -9.95 -2.20
CA GLY A 29 -10.76 -8.58 -1.73
C GLY A 29 -12.06 -7.77 -1.65
N GLY A 30 -12.11 -6.81 -0.72
CA GLY A 30 -13.23 -5.88 -0.55
C GLY A 30 -13.03 -4.95 0.65
N SER A 31 -13.90 -3.95 0.78
CA SER A 31 -13.93 -3.03 1.91
C SER A 31 -15.35 -2.60 2.22
N ASP A 32 -15.72 -2.64 3.49
CA ASP A 32 -16.95 -2.03 4.01
C ASP A 32 -16.69 -0.59 4.52
N ASP A 33 -15.43 -0.19 4.68
CA ASP A 33 -15.02 1.11 5.26
C ASP A 33 -14.68 2.17 4.20
N ASP A 34 -14.56 1.80 2.94
CA ASP A 34 -14.26 2.71 1.85
C ASP A 34 -15.53 3.39 1.30
N ASP A 35 -15.49 4.72 1.27
CA ASP A 35 -16.42 5.53 0.50
C ASP A 35 -15.96 5.70 -0.96
N ILE A 36 -16.83 6.27 -1.79
CA ILE A 36 -16.56 6.50 -3.22
C ILE A 36 -15.31 7.37 -3.43
N ILE A 37 -15.11 8.39 -2.62
CA ILE A 37 -13.97 9.32 -2.72
C ILE A 37 -12.68 8.60 -2.40
N THR A 38 -12.67 7.80 -1.33
CA THR A 38 -11.50 6.98 -0.94
C THR A 38 -11.17 5.95 -2.01
N SER A 39 -12.18 5.26 -2.55
CA SER A 39 -12.00 4.26 -3.60
C SER A 39 -11.45 4.88 -4.89
N PHE A 40 -11.99 6.03 -5.31
CA PHE A 40 -11.50 6.77 -6.48
C PHE A 40 -10.05 7.25 -6.28
N GLY A 41 -9.75 7.84 -5.11
CA GLY A 41 -8.39 8.27 -4.79
C GLY A 41 -7.41 7.10 -4.80
N ASN A 42 -7.78 5.95 -4.25
CA ASN A 42 -6.92 4.77 -4.28
C ASN A 42 -6.70 4.25 -5.70
N PHE A 43 -7.75 4.19 -6.52
CA PHE A 43 -7.62 3.83 -7.94
C PHE A 43 -6.63 4.75 -8.65
N PHE A 44 -6.79 6.07 -8.50
CA PHE A 44 -5.92 7.07 -9.11
C PHE A 44 -4.46 6.91 -8.70
N PHE A 45 -4.18 6.82 -7.39
CA PHE A 45 -2.81 6.69 -6.88
C PHE A 45 -2.19 5.33 -7.22
N THR A 46 -2.98 4.26 -7.24
CA THR A 46 -2.52 2.93 -7.67
C THR A 46 -2.14 2.94 -9.15
N LEU A 47 -2.97 3.55 -10.00
CA LEU A 47 -2.69 3.69 -11.41
C LEU A 47 -1.44 4.55 -11.65
N ALA A 48 -1.34 5.70 -10.99
CA ALA A 48 -0.17 6.58 -11.07
C ALA A 48 1.12 5.85 -10.64
N GLY A 49 1.09 5.14 -9.51
CA GLY A 49 2.23 4.36 -9.03
C GLY A 49 2.65 3.26 -10.01
N ASN A 50 1.70 2.53 -10.54
CA ASN A 50 1.96 1.46 -11.50
C ASN A 50 2.54 1.99 -12.82
N ILE A 51 2.02 3.09 -13.35
CA ILE A 51 2.50 3.68 -14.61
C ILE A 51 3.87 4.36 -14.43
N LEU A 52 3.98 5.23 -13.43
CA LEU A 52 5.19 6.05 -13.26
C LEU A 52 6.40 5.26 -12.78
N PHE A 53 6.19 4.24 -11.95
CA PHE A 53 7.27 3.46 -11.33
C PHE A 53 7.28 1.99 -11.73
N ASN A 54 6.41 1.57 -12.67
CA ASN A 54 6.29 0.17 -13.09
C ASN A 54 6.04 -0.76 -11.88
N LEU A 55 5.19 -0.33 -10.95
CA LEU A 55 4.78 -1.15 -9.81
C LEU A 55 3.78 -2.22 -10.30
N LYS A 56 3.60 -3.25 -9.48
CA LYS A 56 2.60 -4.31 -9.69
C LYS A 56 1.72 -4.45 -8.44
N VAL A 57 1.30 -3.31 -7.89
CA VAL A 57 0.42 -3.27 -6.71
C VAL A 57 -1.03 -3.06 -7.14
N THR A 58 -1.96 -3.59 -6.37
CA THR A 58 -3.41 -3.51 -6.65
C THR A 58 -4.15 -2.59 -5.68
N ASP A 59 -3.51 -2.17 -4.58
CA ASP A 59 -4.08 -1.29 -3.56
C ASP A 59 -2.96 -0.53 -2.85
N ILE A 60 -2.54 0.62 -3.42
CA ILE A 60 -1.36 1.34 -2.95
C ILE A 60 -1.58 2.06 -1.61
N LEU A 61 -2.82 2.43 -1.28
CA LEU A 61 -3.13 3.16 -0.04
C LEU A 61 -3.41 2.25 1.15
N TYR A 62 -3.47 0.93 0.95
CA TYR A 62 -3.77 -0.01 2.03
C TYR A 62 -2.49 -0.47 2.73
N THR A 63 -2.33 -0.05 3.98
CA THR A 63 -1.12 -0.33 4.77
C THR A 63 -1.11 -1.69 5.47
N TYR A 64 -1.89 -2.67 4.99
CA TYR A 64 -1.80 -4.05 5.46
C TYR A 64 -0.64 -4.75 4.76
N ILE A 65 0.56 -4.55 5.28
CA ILE A 65 1.81 -5.00 4.67
C ILE A 65 2.56 -5.87 5.66
N LEU A 66 2.98 -7.05 5.20
CA LEU A 66 3.84 -7.95 5.94
C LEU A 66 5.19 -8.07 5.25
N GLY A 67 6.26 -8.17 6.02
CA GLY A 67 7.61 -8.36 5.51
C GLY A 67 8.57 -8.66 6.64
N ARG A 68 9.76 -9.14 6.28
CA ARG A 68 10.83 -9.34 7.27
C ARG A 68 11.31 -8.00 7.80
N THR A 69 11.67 -7.93 9.07
CA THR A 69 12.26 -6.73 9.68
C THR A 69 13.47 -6.23 8.89
N SER A 70 14.29 -7.12 8.37
CA SER A 70 15.44 -6.77 7.51
C SER A 70 15.00 -6.12 6.20
N SER A 71 13.88 -6.53 5.61
CA SER A 71 13.31 -5.92 4.41
C SER A 71 12.85 -4.49 4.69
N PHE A 72 12.12 -4.27 5.78
CA PHE A 72 11.71 -2.92 6.18
C PHE A 72 12.91 -2.01 6.50
N LYS A 73 13.93 -2.51 7.19
CA LYS A 73 15.17 -1.75 7.42
C LYS A 73 15.86 -1.34 6.14
N LYS A 74 15.90 -2.23 5.14
CA LYS A 74 16.46 -1.92 3.81
C LYS A 74 15.72 -0.79 3.09
N LEU A 75 14.42 -0.63 3.30
CA LEU A 75 13.65 0.44 2.67
C LEU A 75 14.13 1.83 3.09
N ASN A 76 14.66 2.00 4.29
CA ASN A 76 15.09 3.29 4.83
C ASN A 76 13.99 4.35 4.70
N LEU A 77 12.82 4.05 5.30
CA LEU A 77 11.62 4.89 5.20
C LEU A 77 11.88 6.26 5.85
N ALA A 78 11.40 7.32 5.22
CA ALA A 78 11.59 8.69 5.65
C ALA A 78 10.29 9.33 6.18
N ASN A 79 9.12 8.81 5.80
CA ASN A 79 7.84 9.37 6.18
C ASN A 79 7.21 8.59 7.35
N ALA A 80 6.55 9.31 8.26
CA ALA A 80 5.79 8.75 9.37
C ALA A 80 4.27 9.04 9.28
N ASP A 81 3.81 9.58 8.16
CA ASP A 81 2.43 9.89 7.86
C ASP A 81 1.89 9.05 6.67
N PHE A 82 0.74 9.41 6.10
CA PHE A 82 0.13 8.67 4.99
C PHE A 82 0.98 8.54 3.72
N ARG A 83 2.03 9.34 3.55
CA ARG A 83 2.98 9.18 2.44
C ARG A 83 3.69 7.84 2.44
N ILE A 84 3.77 7.18 3.60
CA ILE A 84 4.36 5.83 3.73
C ILE A 84 3.67 4.80 2.82
N CYS A 85 2.38 4.98 2.51
CA CYS A 85 1.63 4.08 1.64
C CYS A 85 2.26 3.97 0.24
N VAL A 86 2.72 5.08 -0.32
CA VAL A 86 3.37 5.13 -1.64
C VAL A 86 4.89 4.99 -1.54
N GLU A 87 5.49 5.43 -0.44
CA GLU A 87 6.92 5.30 -0.21
C GLU A 87 7.39 3.85 -0.20
N ILE A 88 6.66 2.95 0.50
CA ILE A 88 7.04 1.54 0.63
C ILE A 88 7.13 0.84 -0.73
N PRO A 89 6.08 0.80 -1.57
CA PRO A 89 6.15 0.11 -2.85
C PRO A 89 7.13 0.76 -3.84
N ILE A 90 7.25 2.10 -3.86
CA ILE A 90 8.20 2.79 -4.72
C ILE A 90 9.64 2.43 -4.34
N LYS A 91 9.99 2.51 -3.06
CA LYS A 91 11.34 2.14 -2.58
C LYS A 91 11.62 0.65 -2.73
N ALA A 92 10.63 -0.21 -2.52
CA ALA A 92 10.77 -1.64 -2.76
C ALA A 92 11.15 -1.91 -4.22
N ASN A 93 10.47 -1.25 -5.16
CA ASN A 93 10.77 -1.38 -6.57
C ASN A 93 12.16 -0.83 -6.94
N PHE A 94 12.54 0.35 -6.44
CA PHE A 94 13.87 0.92 -6.67
C PHE A 94 14.99 0.02 -6.15
N LYS A 95 14.75 -0.69 -5.04
CA LYS A 95 15.70 -1.65 -4.45
C LYS A 95 15.59 -3.05 -5.04
N LYS A 96 14.78 -3.23 -6.10
CA LYS A 96 14.55 -4.54 -6.76
C LYS A 96 14.12 -5.63 -5.78
N MET A 97 13.36 -5.26 -4.75
CA MET A 97 12.80 -6.20 -3.79
C MET A 97 11.64 -6.97 -4.42
N THR A 98 11.51 -8.23 -4.04
CA THR A 98 10.40 -9.07 -4.48
C THR A 98 9.17 -8.82 -3.61
N TYR A 99 8.00 -8.68 -4.25
CA TYR A 99 6.74 -8.55 -3.50
C TYR A 99 5.58 -9.19 -4.25
N SER A 100 4.50 -9.43 -3.52
CA SER A 100 3.22 -9.93 -4.04
C SER A 100 2.06 -9.20 -3.37
N CYS A 101 0.88 -9.27 -4.00
CA CYS A 101 -0.37 -8.80 -3.42
C CYS A 101 -1.26 -10.00 -3.11
N LEU A 102 -1.92 -10.00 -1.95
CA LEU A 102 -2.92 -10.98 -1.58
C LEU A 102 -4.26 -10.31 -1.32
N PRO A 103 -5.38 -10.94 -1.74
CA PRO A 103 -6.69 -10.39 -1.46
C PRO A 103 -6.96 -10.34 0.04
N SER A 104 -7.50 -9.22 0.51
CA SER A 104 -7.97 -9.09 1.89
C SER A 104 -9.24 -8.26 1.95
N TYR A 105 -10.11 -8.58 2.91
CA TYR A 105 -11.35 -7.86 3.13
C TYR A 105 -11.23 -6.97 4.35
N GLU A 106 -11.53 -5.69 4.20
CA GLU A 106 -11.56 -4.71 5.28
C GLU A 106 -12.99 -4.56 5.79
N ARG A 107 -13.21 -4.93 7.04
CA ARG A 107 -14.51 -4.76 7.70
C ARG A 107 -14.67 -3.35 8.24
N ASN A 108 -15.91 -2.96 8.45
CA ASN A 108 -16.26 -1.72 9.15
C ASN A 108 -15.53 -1.63 10.50
N ARG A 109 -15.16 -0.43 10.89
CA ARG A 109 -14.55 -0.15 12.18
C ARG A 109 -15.55 -0.44 13.29
N ILE A 110 -15.08 -1.11 14.33
CA ILE A 110 -15.87 -1.35 15.55
C ILE A 110 -15.92 -0.08 16.41
N GLY A 111 -14.92 0.83 16.26
CA GLY A 111 -14.85 2.08 17.00
C GLY A 111 -13.77 3.04 16.45
N GLY A 112 -13.79 4.27 16.95
CA GLY A 112 -12.87 5.33 16.51
C GLY A 112 -13.38 6.08 15.26
N LYS A 113 -12.66 7.17 14.91
CA LYS A 113 -12.96 7.99 13.73
C LYS A 113 -11.89 7.79 12.65
N LYS A 114 -12.30 7.89 11.40
CA LYS A 114 -11.38 7.92 10.25
C LYS A 114 -10.43 9.13 10.40
N LYS A 115 -9.13 8.87 10.46
CA LYS A 115 -8.11 9.92 10.65
C LYS A 115 -7.65 10.53 9.33
N VAL A 116 -8.00 9.92 8.22
CA VAL A 116 -7.62 10.35 6.87
C VAL A 116 -8.42 11.59 6.49
N ASN A 117 -7.72 12.65 6.08
CA ASN A 117 -8.30 13.78 5.38
C ASN A 117 -8.05 13.61 3.87
N PRO A 118 -9.07 13.32 3.06
CA PRO A 118 -8.89 12.95 1.65
C PRO A 118 -8.13 14.00 0.85
N ILE A 119 -8.37 15.29 1.10
CA ILE A 119 -7.73 16.38 0.36
C ILE A 119 -6.29 16.58 0.83
N LYS A 120 -6.10 16.78 2.13
CA LYS A 120 -4.77 17.05 2.70
C LYS A 120 -3.81 15.88 2.47
N ASP A 121 -4.25 14.67 2.83
CA ASP A 121 -3.41 13.48 2.70
C ASP A 121 -3.21 13.10 1.24
N GLY A 122 -4.23 13.33 0.38
CA GLY A 122 -4.11 13.15 -1.07
C GLY A 122 -3.05 14.05 -1.69
N LEU A 123 -2.99 15.33 -1.31
CA LEU A 123 -1.94 16.26 -1.77
C LEU A 123 -0.55 15.86 -1.27
N LEU A 124 -0.42 15.39 -0.03
CA LEU A 124 0.84 14.88 0.51
C LEU A 124 1.32 13.64 -0.25
N ILE A 125 0.43 12.70 -0.52
CA ILE A 125 0.72 11.50 -1.30
C ILE A 125 1.16 11.86 -2.73
N LEU A 126 0.45 12.78 -3.37
CA LEU A 126 0.80 13.26 -4.71
C LEU A 126 2.19 13.92 -4.71
N SER A 127 2.48 14.77 -3.73
CA SER A 127 3.79 15.41 -3.60
C SER A 127 4.93 14.40 -3.47
N GLU A 128 4.69 13.30 -2.74
CA GLU A 128 5.69 12.24 -2.57
C GLU A 128 5.90 11.44 -3.86
N ILE A 129 4.84 11.16 -4.61
CA ILE A 129 4.91 10.52 -5.94
C ILE A 129 5.75 11.41 -6.89
N VAL A 130 5.45 12.71 -6.97
CA VAL A 130 6.20 13.66 -7.80
C VAL A 130 7.67 13.73 -7.40
N LYS A 131 7.96 13.81 -6.10
CA LYS A 131 9.31 13.81 -5.56
C LYS A 131 10.10 12.56 -5.97
N TYR A 132 9.51 11.37 -5.88
CA TYR A 132 10.18 10.13 -6.32
C TYR A 132 10.31 10.04 -7.83
N PHE A 133 9.39 10.58 -8.58
CA PHE A 133 9.49 10.63 -10.03
C PHE A 133 10.74 11.39 -10.48
N PHE A 134 10.99 12.58 -9.91
CA PHE A 134 12.20 13.36 -10.22
C PHE A 134 13.49 12.79 -9.61
N LYS A 135 13.40 12.03 -8.52
CA LYS A 135 14.59 11.34 -7.99
C LYS A 135 15.03 10.13 -8.81
N ARG A 136 14.16 9.62 -9.68
CA ARG A 136 14.48 8.52 -10.59
C ARG A 136 15.29 8.99 -11.81
N ALA A 137 15.13 10.26 -12.18
CA ALA A 137 15.89 10.90 -13.27
C ALA A 137 17.28 11.28 -12.78
#